data_2eac2c4c58388b1b00c51a80a00ebf65
#
_entry.id   2eac2c4c58388b1b00c51a80a00ebf65
#
_cell.length_a   1.000
_cell.length_b   1.000
_cell.length_c   1.000
_cell.angle_alpha   90.00
_cell.angle_beta   90.00
_cell.angle_gamma   90.00
#
_symmetry.space_group_name_H-M   'P 1'
#
loop_
_entity.id
_entity.type
_entity.pdbx_description
1 polymer ?
#
loop_
_entity_poly.entity_id
_entity_poly.type
_entity_poly.pdbx_seq_one_letter_code
_entity_poly.pdbx_strand_id
1 'polypeptide(L)'
;MANFVLLYSGGSMPESEAEQAAVMQAWGAWFGGLGSTLVDGGNPFTGTAKSIASNGSVSDGPVGTMATGYSIIKADSLDAAVEMAKGCPVLQSSGQITVYETFPVM
;
A
#
# COMPACT_ATOMS: atom_id res chain seq x y z
N MET A 1 -7.69 17.13 7.29
CA MET A 1 -6.57 16.31 6.77
C MET A 1 -7.00 15.61 5.51
N ALA A 2 -6.10 15.53 4.53
CA ALA A 2 -6.38 14.80 3.31
C ALA A 2 -6.14 13.30 3.50
N ASN A 3 -6.78 12.49 2.68
CA ASN A 3 -6.49 11.07 2.60
C ASN A 3 -5.40 10.82 1.57
N PHE A 4 -4.53 9.87 1.88
CA PHE A 4 -3.42 9.49 1.00
C PHE A 4 -3.50 7.99 0.77
N VAL A 5 -3.33 7.59 -0.49
CA VAL A 5 -3.27 6.18 -0.86
C VAL A 5 -1.81 5.76 -0.88
N LEU A 6 -1.49 4.74 -0.11
CA LEU A 6 -0.18 4.09 -0.15
C LEU A 6 -0.32 2.87 -1.06
N LEU A 7 0.30 2.94 -2.24
CA LEU A 7 0.25 1.84 -3.20
C LEU A 7 1.57 1.10 -3.13
N TYR A 8 1.49 -0.16 -2.75
CA TYR A 8 2.68 -1.00 -2.58
C TYR A 8 3.03 -1.72 -3.87
N SER A 9 4.33 -1.90 -4.11
CA SER A 9 4.81 -2.71 -5.22
C SER A 9 6.05 -3.47 -4.78
N GLY A 10 6.27 -4.64 -5.39
CA GLY A 10 7.36 -5.52 -4.99
C GLY A 10 7.13 -6.11 -3.61
N GLY A 11 8.22 -6.41 -2.92
CA GLY A 11 8.18 -7.08 -1.64
C GLY A 11 8.11 -8.58 -1.80
N SER A 12 8.31 -9.29 -0.71
CA SER A 12 8.24 -10.75 -0.69
C SER A 12 7.75 -11.21 0.68
N MET A 13 7.13 -12.38 0.70
CA MET A 13 6.74 -13.02 1.94
C MET A 13 7.79 -14.08 2.26
N PRO A 14 8.33 -14.11 3.50
CA PRO A 14 9.26 -15.17 3.89
C PRO A 14 8.63 -16.55 3.79
N GLU A 15 9.46 -17.57 3.57
CA GLU A 15 8.99 -18.95 3.41
C GLU A 15 8.68 -19.60 4.75
N SER A 16 9.39 -19.26 5.83
CA SER A 16 9.16 -19.89 7.11
C SER A 16 7.94 -19.28 7.82
N GLU A 17 7.20 -20.12 8.54
CA GLU A 17 6.01 -19.68 9.30
C GLU A 17 6.40 -18.67 10.39
N ALA A 18 7.55 -18.88 11.05
CA ALA A 18 8.02 -17.96 12.10
C ALA A 18 8.30 -16.57 11.54
N GLU A 19 8.94 -16.49 10.38
CA GLU A 19 9.23 -15.21 9.73
C GLU A 19 7.95 -14.56 9.22
N GLN A 20 7.01 -15.34 8.69
CA GLN A 20 5.71 -14.83 8.26
C GLN A 20 4.94 -14.22 9.44
N ALA A 21 4.98 -14.89 10.60
CA ALA A 21 4.34 -14.36 11.81
C ALA A 21 4.99 -13.05 12.26
N ALA A 22 6.31 -12.94 12.16
CA ALA A 22 7.01 -11.72 12.50
C ALA A 22 6.64 -10.57 11.59
N VAL A 23 6.48 -10.84 10.28
CA VAL A 23 6.03 -9.84 9.30
C VAL A 23 4.62 -9.36 9.63
N MET A 24 3.71 -10.28 9.94
CA MET A 24 2.34 -9.92 10.30
C MET A 24 2.28 -9.09 11.59
N GLN A 25 3.14 -9.42 12.58
CA GLN A 25 3.25 -8.61 13.79
C GLN A 25 3.77 -7.21 13.49
N ALA A 26 4.74 -7.08 12.59
CA ALA A 26 5.28 -5.78 12.21
C ALA A 26 4.21 -4.91 11.55
N TRP A 27 3.38 -5.47 10.67
CA TRP A 27 2.27 -4.75 10.07
C TRP A 27 1.25 -4.31 11.13
N GLY A 28 0.91 -5.19 12.05
CA GLY A 28 -0.02 -4.86 13.14
C GLY A 28 0.52 -3.74 14.02
N ALA A 29 1.81 -3.76 14.33
CA ALA A 29 2.45 -2.71 15.12
C ALA A 29 2.45 -1.37 14.39
N TRP A 30 2.74 -1.38 13.08
CA TRP A 30 2.73 -0.15 12.28
C TRP A 30 1.31 0.43 12.20
N PHE A 31 0.31 -0.39 11.90
CA PHE A 31 -1.08 0.05 11.88
C PHE A 31 -1.53 0.58 13.25
N GLY A 32 -1.14 -0.11 14.32
CA GLY A 32 -1.45 0.34 15.68
C GLY A 32 -0.83 1.69 16.01
N GLY A 33 0.40 1.92 15.55
CA GLY A 33 1.08 3.19 15.74
C GLY A 33 0.44 4.35 14.96
N LEU A 34 -0.22 4.06 13.83
CA LEU A 34 -0.94 5.09 13.07
C LEU A 34 -2.22 5.51 13.78
N GLY A 35 -2.84 4.61 14.54
CA GLY A 35 -4.05 4.91 15.31
C GLY A 35 -5.18 5.45 14.43
N SER A 36 -5.74 6.61 14.82
CA SER A 36 -6.86 7.21 14.10
C SER A 36 -6.49 7.77 12.72
N THR A 37 -5.20 7.86 12.40
CA THR A 37 -4.79 8.28 11.06
C THR A 37 -4.89 7.16 10.03
N LEU A 38 -5.05 5.92 10.48
CA LEU A 38 -5.30 4.80 9.57
C LEU A 38 -6.76 4.83 9.16
N VAL A 39 -7.04 5.11 7.87
CA VAL A 39 -8.39 5.14 7.32
C VAL A 39 -8.83 3.74 6.91
N ASP A 40 -7.92 3.03 6.21
CA ASP A 40 -8.17 1.67 5.73
C ASP A 40 -6.82 0.96 5.62
N GLY A 41 -6.66 -0.13 6.37
CA GLY A 41 -5.46 -0.95 6.28
C GLY A 41 -5.27 -1.60 4.91
N GLY A 42 -6.35 -1.72 4.16
CA GLY A 42 -6.32 -2.31 2.82
C GLY A 42 -6.11 -3.79 2.83
N ASN A 43 -5.77 -4.29 1.65
CA ASN A 43 -5.52 -5.72 1.45
C ASN A 43 -4.40 -5.93 0.46
N PRO A 44 -3.65 -7.03 0.58
CA PRO A 44 -2.73 -7.42 -0.47
C PRO A 44 -3.51 -7.84 -1.71
N PHE A 45 -2.91 -7.65 -2.87
CA PHE A 45 -3.52 -8.06 -4.14
C PHE A 45 -3.12 -9.50 -4.47
N THR A 46 -3.99 -10.18 -5.23
CA THR A 46 -3.78 -11.60 -5.55
C THR A 46 -2.73 -11.83 -6.64
N GLY A 47 -2.31 -10.76 -7.34
CA GLY A 47 -1.44 -10.89 -8.49
C GLY A 47 -2.20 -11.01 -9.81
N THR A 48 -3.53 -11.00 -9.76
CA THR A 48 -4.37 -11.04 -10.96
C THR A 48 -4.85 -9.62 -11.27
N ALA A 49 -4.57 -9.13 -12.46
CA ALA A 49 -4.96 -7.79 -12.87
C ALA A 49 -5.33 -7.76 -14.34
N LYS A 50 -6.18 -6.82 -14.70
CA LYS A 50 -6.52 -6.51 -16.09
C LYS A 50 -6.53 -5.00 -16.26
N SER A 51 -6.15 -4.55 -17.43
CA SER A 51 -6.16 -3.14 -17.78
C SER A 51 -7.19 -2.88 -18.86
N ILE A 52 -7.82 -1.72 -18.80
CA ILE A 52 -8.81 -1.28 -19.79
C ILE A 52 -8.29 0.01 -20.40
N ALA A 53 -8.11 0.02 -21.73
CA ALA A 53 -7.71 1.21 -22.45
C ALA A 53 -8.88 2.18 -22.61
N SER A 54 -8.58 3.43 -22.95
CA SER A 54 -9.61 4.45 -23.10
C SER A 54 -10.66 4.12 -24.18
N ASN A 55 -10.30 3.29 -25.16
CA ASN A 55 -11.23 2.82 -26.20
C ASN A 55 -12.03 1.58 -25.77
N GLY A 56 -11.87 1.11 -24.52
CA GLY A 56 -12.58 -0.04 -23.98
C GLY A 56 -11.88 -1.37 -24.17
N SER A 57 -10.75 -1.42 -24.88
CA SER A 57 -10.05 -2.70 -25.05
C SER A 57 -9.40 -3.16 -23.73
N VAL A 58 -9.39 -4.45 -23.50
CA VAL A 58 -8.94 -5.07 -22.26
C VAL A 58 -7.65 -5.86 -22.51
N SER A 59 -6.69 -5.72 -21.60
CA SER A 59 -5.43 -6.46 -21.63
C SER A 59 -5.21 -7.12 -20.28
N ASP A 60 -4.48 -8.23 -20.26
CA ASP A 60 -4.05 -8.84 -19.01
C ASP A 60 -2.91 -8.04 -18.39
N GLY A 61 -2.86 -8.00 -17.05
CA GLY A 61 -1.81 -7.31 -16.31
C GLY A 61 -2.13 -5.83 -16.07
N PRO A 62 -1.23 -5.14 -15.36
CA PRO A 62 -1.41 -3.74 -15.02
C PRO A 62 -0.90 -2.81 -16.11
N VAL A 63 -1.31 -1.55 -16.02
CA VAL A 63 -0.62 -0.46 -16.72
C VAL A 63 0.58 -0.10 -15.84
N GLY A 64 1.79 -0.29 -16.37
CA GLY A 64 3.00 -0.02 -15.61
C GLY A 64 3.35 -1.12 -14.61
N THR A 65 3.90 -0.73 -13.47
CA THR A 65 4.37 -1.66 -12.44
C THR A 65 3.19 -2.34 -11.73
N MET A 66 3.31 -3.64 -11.50
CA MET A 66 2.31 -4.39 -10.75
C MET A 66 2.28 -3.93 -9.30
N ALA A 67 1.13 -3.46 -8.84
CA ALA A 67 0.92 -3.17 -7.42
C ALA A 67 0.65 -4.47 -6.67
N THR A 68 1.09 -4.52 -5.40
CA THR A 68 0.95 -5.72 -4.57
C THR A 68 -0.02 -5.53 -3.40
N GLY A 69 -0.48 -4.30 -3.17
CA GLY A 69 -1.45 -4.01 -2.11
C GLY A 69 -1.61 -2.51 -1.93
N TYR A 70 -2.45 -2.14 -0.96
CA TYR A 70 -2.71 -0.73 -0.68
C TYR A 70 -3.10 -0.52 0.77
N SER A 71 -2.91 0.72 1.24
CA SER A 71 -3.50 1.23 2.49
C SER A 71 -3.90 2.68 2.28
N ILE A 72 -4.77 3.19 3.13
CA ILE A 72 -5.20 4.59 3.09
C ILE A 72 -4.98 5.21 4.46
N ILE A 73 -4.29 6.35 4.50
CA ILE A 73 -4.02 7.09 5.74
C ILE A 73 -4.45 8.54 5.59
N LYS A 74 -4.61 9.22 6.73
CA LYS A 74 -4.83 10.68 6.78
C LYS A 74 -3.55 11.36 7.23
N ALA A 75 -3.26 12.51 6.65
CA ALA A 75 -2.11 13.32 7.06
C ALA A 75 -2.35 14.78 6.70
N ASP A 76 -1.59 15.67 7.35
CA ASP A 76 -1.69 17.12 7.12
C ASP A 76 -1.08 17.54 5.78
N SER A 77 -0.14 16.76 5.26
CA SER A 77 0.56 17.06 4.03
C SER A 77 1.11 15.79 3.40
N LEU A 78 1.50 15.89 2.14
CA LEU A 78 2.18 14.79 1.45
C LEU A 78 3.47 14.40 2.19
N ASP A 79 4.25 15.39 2.63
CA ASP A 79 5.49 15.12 3.36
C ASP A 79 5.22 14.37 4.66
N ALA A 80 4.16 14.73 5.39
CA ALA A 80 3.77 14.01 6.61
C ALA A 80 3.37 12.57 6.29
N ALA A 81 2.61 12.36 5.21
CA ALA A 81 2.21 11.02 4.78
C ALA A 81 3.44 10.16 4.41
N VAL A 82 4.41 10.75 3.74
CA VAL A 82 5.66 10.05 3.38
C VAL A 82 6.41 9.63 4.65
N GLU A 83 6.51 10.52 5.64
CA GLU A 83 7.18 10.18 6.91
C GLU A 83 6.47 9.02 7.62
N MET A 84 5.14 9.00 7.62
CA MET A 84 4.37 7.90 8.19
C MET A 84 4.63 6.59 7.42
N ALA A 85 4.69 6.67 6.10
CA ALA A 85 4.89 5.51 5.23
C ALA A 85 6.29 4.89 5.39
N LYS A 86 7.29 5.67 5.79
CA LYS A 86 8.65 5.16 6.00
C LYS A 86 8.72 4.06 7.05
N GLY A 87 7.76 3.98 7.95
CA GLY A 87 7.67 2.92 8.95
C GLY A 87 7.03 1.64 8.45
N CYS A 88 6.55 1.60 7.22
CA CYS A 88 5.82 0.45 6.71
C CYS A 88 6.73 -0.76 6.51
N PRO A 89 6.31 -1.95 6.99
CA PRO A 89 7.13 -3.16 6.86
C PRO A 89 7.43 -3.59 5.42
N VAL A 90 6.64 -3.16 4.43
CA VAL A 90 6.91 -3.53 3.03
C VAL A 90 8.30 -3.08 2.57
N LEU A 91 8.82 -2.00 3.14
CA LEU A 91 10.14 -1.48 2.78
C LEU A 91 11.26 -2.42 3.23
N GLN A 92 11.02 -3.23 4.26
CA GLN A 92 11.99 -4.19 4.76
C GLN A 92 12.02 -5.47 3.94
N SER A 93 10.99 -5.68 3.10
CA SER A 93 10.87 -6.86 2.23
C SER A 93 11.19 -6.53 0.78
N SER A 94 12.01 -5.51 0.53
CA SER A 94 12.39 -5.03 -0.81
C SER A 94 11.22 -4.46 -1.60
N GLY A 95 10.16 -4.07 -0.91
CA GLY A 95 9.02 -3.40 -1.53
C GLY A 95 9.24 -1.91 -1.66
N GLN A 96 8.35 -1.28 -2.41
CA GLN A 96 8.34 0.16 -2.61
C GLN A 96 6.93 0.69 -2.36
N ILE A 97 6.84 1.97 -2.05
CA ILE A 97 5.56 2.63 -1.81
C ILE A 97 5.46 3.86 -2.69
N THR A 98 4.34 3.99 -3.41
CA THR A 98 3.99 5.25 -4.04
C THR A 98 2.88 5.88 -3.21
N VAL A 99 3.07 7.12 -2.80
CA VAL A 99 2.11 7.86 -1.98
C VAL A 99 1.36 8.83 -2.87
N TYR A 100 0.04 8.66 -2.96
CA TYR A 100 -0.81 9.52 -3.76
C TYR A 100 -1.67 10.38 -2.84
N GLU A 101 -1.63 11.67 -3.04
CA GLU A 101 -2.55 12.58 -2.37
C GLU A 101 -3.90 12.55 -3.09
N THR A 102 -4.98 12.45 -2.33
CA THR A 102 -6.32 12.51 -2.88
C THR A 102 -6.96 13.86 -2.55
N PHE A 103 -8.01 14.20 -3.27
CA PHE A 103 -8.85 15.33 -2.93
C PHE A 103 -10.32 14.93 -3.13
N PRO A 104 -11.23 15.45 -2.30
CA PRO A 104 -12.64 15.11 -2.45
C PRO A 104 -13.23 15.80 -3.67
N VAL A 105 -14.00 15.06 -4.47
CA VAL A 105 -14.68 15.60 -5.65
C VAL A 105 -16.19 15.77 -5.42
N MET A 106 -16.68 15.27 -4.29
CA MET A 106 -18.09 15.40 -3.90
C MET A 106 -18.22 15.61 -2.42
#